data_39b1419d9feb3a0a5454f257c7d08cb5
#
_entry.id   39b1419d9feb3a0a5454f257c7d08cb5
#
_cell.length_a   1.000
_cell.length_b   1.000
_cell.length_c   1.000
_cell.angle_alpha   90.00
_cell.angle_beta   90.00
_cell.angle_gamma   90.00
#
_symmetry.space_group_name_H-M   'P 1'
#
loop_
_entity.id
_entity.type
_entity.pdbx_description
1 polymer ?
#
loop_
_entity_poly.entity_id
_entity_poly.type
_entity_poly.pdbx_seq_one_letter_code
_entity_poly.pdbx_strand_id
1 'polypeptide(L)'
;MNRILAAFAMLTAAALPARAESVVKVGFCARTITSAAAPFAVAMKMGWYAPGMKVQLVPVPGSTDCVKLVATGDLPYSLPSIEPLPAAIQQGVKAKIFYTAYQGNIYGIAVPRQSAIRSIKDLKGKKIGVASMGSAGVPVARGLLAMNGLDPEKDAQIVVVGEAAQAAALLRGDQVAALSLYDTQYSLVDSAGVPVRLLDSGPVARFPSNGFLALDETLRKERAQSVALGKGYAMGTVFAVANPEAAVKILYEVYPQTKPSGKSDEQALRDDVKTLLARAEHWKLEAGGVSRWGESSVKDFDAYQDFLVKWKVIPAKVPIGELVTNELVDEMNRFDHARIVAQATGYK
;
A
#
# COMPACT_ATOMS: atom_id res chain seq x y z
N MET A 1 48.90 59.97 30.12
CA MET A 1 47.45 59.76 30.14
C MET A 1 47.04 58.96 28.87
N ASN A 2 47.13 57.62 28.95
CA ASN A 2 46.79 56.71 27.81
C ASN A 2 45.40 56.16 28.03
N ARG A 3 44.47 56.44 27.11
CA ARG A 3 43.13 55.82 27.05
C ARG A 3 43.19 54.63 26.12
N ILE A 4 43.03 53.42 26.67
CA ILE A 4 42.88 52.18 25.96
C ILE A 4 41.39 52.06 25.66
N LEU A 5 40.97 52.10 24.37
CA LEU A 5 39.66 51.73 23.93
C LEU A 5 39.63 50.18 23.69
N ALA A 6 38.87 49.48 24.53
CA ALA A 6 38.56 48.07 24.31
C ALA A 6 37.36 47.96 23.34
N ALA A 7 37.58 47.43 22.13
CA ALA A 7 36.53 47.12 21.19
C ALA A 7 35.91 45.77 21.57
N PHE A 8 34.64 45.79 22.02
CA PHE A 8 33.84 44.60 22.28
C PHE A 8 33.22 44.11 20.94
N ALA A 9 33.76 43.06 20.36
CA ALA A 9 33.16 42.40 19.20
C ALA A 9 32.00 41.53 19.67
N MET A 10 30.75 41.97 19.44
CA MET A 10 29.56 41.12 19.61
C MET A 10 29.50 40.09 18.47
N LEU A 11 29.79 38.84 18.79
CA LEU A 11 29.44 37.71 17.94
C LEU A 11 27.91 37.51 18.00
N THR A 12 27.19 37.95 16.99
CA THR A 12 25.80 37.55 16.77
C THR A 12 25.77 36.13 16.24
N ALA A 13 25.55 35.17 17.12
CA ALA A 13 25.21 33.80 16.73
C ALA A 13 23.86 33.85 16.02
N ALA A 14 23.87 33.71 14.69
CA ALA A 14 22.65 33.50 13.90
C ALA A 14 22.01 32.16 14.33
N ALA A 15 21.01 32.25 15.20
CA ALA A 15 20.17 31.09 15.51
C ALA A 15 19.45 30.66 14.22
N LEU A 16 19.89 29.56 13.60
CA LEU A 16 19.12 28.91 12.53
C LEU A 16 17.75 28.61 13.12
N PRO A 17 16.65 29.00 12.44
CA PRO A 17 15.32 28.66 12.92
C PRO A 17 15.20 27.13 12.95
N ALA A 18 14.96 26.55 14.11
CA ALA A 18 14.60 25.18 14.28
C ALA A 18 13.32 24.95 13.44
N ARG A 19 13.44 24.24 12.32
CA ARG A 19 12.30 23.94 11.46
C ARG A 19 11.37 23.05 12.27
N ALA A 20 10.16 23.55 12.56
CA ALA A 20 9.15 22.78 13.29
C ALA A 20 8.92 21.42 12.61
N GLU A 21 8.91 20.35 13.39
CA GLU A 21 8.57 19.02 12.89
C GLU A 21 7.15 19.04 12.31
N SER A 22 7.00 18.64 11.06
CA SER A 22 5.70 18.47 10.42
C SER A 22 5.32 16.98 10.37
N VAL A 23 4.22 16.63 11.03
CA VAL A 23 3.68 15.26 10.99
C VAL A 23 2.74 15.14 9.80
N VAL A 24 3.13 14.31 8.83
CA VAL A 24 2.35 14.00 7.64
C VAL A 24 1.62 12.67 7.85
N LYS A 25 0.30 12.74 8.00
CA LYS A 25 -0.54 11.55 8.15
C LYS A 25 -0.78 10.88 6.81
N VAL A 26 -0.61 9.55 6.74
CA VAL A 26 -0.87 8.74 5.55
C VAL A 26 -1.79 7.59 5.94
N GLY A 27 -2.96 7.49 5.32
CA GLY A 27 -3.89 6.38 5.51
C GLY A 27 -3.29 5.07 4.98
N PHE A 28 -3.03 4.14 5.87
CA PHE A 28 -2.65 2.77 5.54
C PHE A 28 -3.92 1.93 5.50
N CYS A 29 -4.33 1.50 4.29
CA CYS A 29 -5.68 0.98 4.02
C CYS A 29 -5.85 -0.49 4.46
N ALA A 30 -5.44 -0.78 5.68
CA ALA A 30 -5.61 -2.03 6.40
C ALA A 30 -5.83 -1.72 7.90
N ARG A 31 -6.45 -2.63 8.62
CA ARG A 31 -6.69 -2.49 10.08
C ARG A 31 -5.40 -2.56 10.88
N THR A 32 -4.41 -3.30 10.36
CA THR A 32 -3.11 -3.51 11.01
C THR A 32 -1.98 -3.06 10.07
N ILE A 33 -0.95 -2.44 10.64
CA ILE A 33 0.29 -2.15 9.94
C ILE A 33 1.09 -3.45 9.89
N THR A 34 1.39 -3.93 8.69
CA THR A 34 2.18 -5.15 8.46
C THR A 34 3.58 -4.80 7.93
N SER A 35 4.41 -5.81 7.68
CA SER A 35 5.74 -5.63 7.08
C SER A 35 5.72 -4.95 5.69
N ALA A 36 4.56 -4.88 5.01
CA ALA A 36 4.37 -4.02 3.84
C ALA A 36 4.64 -2.53 4.09
N ALA A 37 4.65 -2.09 5.35
CA ALA A 37 4.99 -0.72 5.74
C ALA A 37 6.50 -0.46 5.89
N ALA A 38 7.35 -1.48 5.72
CA ALA A 38 8.79 -1.34 5.86
C ALA A 38 9.40 -0.19 5.03
N PRO A 39 8.98 0.10 3.78
CA PRO A 39 9.47 1.26 3.04
C PRO A 39 9.30 2.59 3.77
N PHE A 40 8.17 2.79 4.44
CA PHE A 40 7.94 4.00 5.25
C PHE A 40 8.89 4.09 6.45
N ALA A 41 9.05 2.98 7.17
CA ALA A 41 9.92 2.90 8.34
C ALA A 41 11.39 3.13 7.97
N VAL A 42 11.86 2.50 6.89
CA VAL A 42 13.21 2.69 6.36
C VAL A 42 13.44 4.15 5.98
N ALA A 43 12.53 4.76 5.22
CA ALA A 43 12.66 6.15 4.82
C ALA A 43 12.72 7.11 6.03
N MET A 44 11.95 6.83 7.09
CA MET A 44 12.00 7.59 8.35
C MET A 44 13.33 7.39 9.08
N LYS A 45 13.77 6.15 9.27
CA LYS A 45 15.02 5.81 9.98
C LYS A 45 16.24 6.41 9.29
N MET A 46 16.25 6.38 7.94
CA MET A 46 17.37 6.86 7.12
C MET A 46 17.32 8.36 6.84
N GLY A 47 16.27 9.08 7.30
CA GLY A 47 16.11 10.50 7.07
C GLY A 47 15.90 10.89 5.60
N TRP A 48 15.21 10.06 4.82
CA TRP A 48 15.02 10.24 3.37
C TRP A 48 13.77 11.05 3.01
N TYR A 49 12.97 11.44 3.99
CA TYR A 49 11.94 12.45 3.80
C TYR A 49 12.53 13.87 3.86
N ALA A 50 11.71 14.89 3.56
CA ALA A 50 12.15 16.26 3.69
C ALA A 50 12.58 16.57 5.15
N PRO A 51 13.57 17.46 5.36
CA PRO A 51 14.00 17.84 6.70
C PRO A 51 12.83 18.29 7.58
N GLY A 52 12.69 17.69 8.77
CA GLY A 52 11.59 17.92 9.70
C GLY A 52 10.27 17.22 9.37
N MET A 53 10.17 16.49 8.24
CA MET A 53 8.98 15.73 7.87
C MET A 53 8.99 14.36 8.57
N LYS A 54 7.95 14.08 9.37
CA LYS A 54 7.68 12.76 9.95
C LYS A 54 6.42 12.18 9.32
N VAL A 55 6.49 10.94 8.85
CA VAL A 55 5.33 10.22 8.31
C VAL A 55 4.68 9.40 9.43
N GLN A 56 3.40 9.63 9.67
CA GLN A 56 2.57 8.86 10.59
C GLN A 56 1.58 8.01 9.79
N LEU A 57 1.69 6.70 9.88
CA LEU A 57 0.71 5.79 9.29
C LEU A 57 -0.53 5.72 10.17
N VAL A 58 -1.70 5.87 9.54
CA VAL A 58 -3.01 5.77 10.17
C VAL A 58 -3.70 4.52 9.62
N PRO A 59 -3.89 3.46 10.43
CA PRO A 59 -4.64 2.29 10.00
C PRO A 59 -6.08 2.66 9.63
N VAL A 60 -6.53 2.22 8.45
CA VAL A 60 -7.89 2.48 7.94
C VAL A 60 -8.50 1.16 7.46
N PRO A 61 -9.76 0.83 7.77
CA PRO A 61 -10.32 -0.51 7.54
C PRO A 61 -10.42 -0.99 6.09
N GLY A 62 -10.10 -0.14 5.11
CA GLY A 62 -10.11 -0.53 3.70
C GLY A 62 -9.96 0.63 2.75
N SER A 63 -9.86 0.33 1.46
CA SER A 63 -9.60 1.33 0.41
C SER A 63 -10.73 2.32 0.24
N THR A 64 -11.98 1.89 0.41
CA THR A 64 -13.15 2.79 0.36
C THR A 64 -13.09 3.87 1.44
N ASP A 65 -12.76 3.48 2.68
CA ASP A 65 -12.62 4.43 3.79
C ASP A 65 -11.41 5.34 3.59
N CYS A 66 -10.31 4.82 3.06
CA CYS A 66 -9.13 5.61 2.68
C CYS A 66 -9.46 6.72 1.67
N VAL A 67 -10.20 6.38 0.59
CA VAL A 67 -10.64 7.36 -0.42
C VAL A 67 -11.55 8.40 0.23
N LYS A 68 -12.48 7.99 1.09
CA LYS A 68 -13.37 8.89 1.80
C LYS A 68 -12.62 9.88 2.69
N LEU A 69 -11.67 9.42 3.50
CA LEU A 69 -10.90 10.28 4.40
C LEU A 69 -10.04 11.31 3.64
N VAL A 70 -9.53 10.97 2.46
CA VAL A 70 -8.87 11.95 1.59
C VAL A 70 -9.88 12.91 0.98
N ALA A 71 -11.03 12.42 0.50
CA ALA A 71 -12.08 13.24 -0.10
C ALA A 71 -12.66 14.30 0.86
N THR A 72 -12.74 13.96 2.17
CA THR A 72 -13.18 14.88 3.23
C THR A 72 -12.09 15.80 3.77
N GLY A 73 -10.81 15.56 3.41
CA GLY A 73 -9.65 16.30 3.92
C GLY A 73 -9.18 15.88 5.31
N ASP A 74 -9.74 14.81 5.88
CA ASP A 74 -9.33 14.27 7.19
C ASP A 74 -7.91 13.67 7.15
N LEU A 75 -7.50 13.18 5.98
CA LEU A 75 -6.14 12.75 5.69
C LEU A 75 -5.62 13.43 4.42
N PRO A 76 -4.40 14.00 4.44
CA PRO A 76 -3.80 14.59 3.25
C PRO A 76 -3.43 13.53 2.19
N TYR A 77 -3.08 12.33 2.64
CA TYR A 77 -2.66 11.21 1.79
C TYR A 77 -3.21 9.88 2.32
N SER A 78 -3.44 8.95 1.40
CA SER A 78 -3.69 7.55 1.74
C SER A 78 -3.15 6.63 0.64
N LEU A 79 -3.13 5.31 0.89
CA LEU A 79 -2.60 4.30 -0.05
C LEU A 79 -3.71 3.28 -0.42
N PRO A 80 -4.85 3.71 -0.99
CA PRO A 80 -5.93 2.80 -1.39
C PRO A 80 -5.59 2.04 -2.67
N SER A 81 -6.30 0.95 -2.90
CA SER A 81 -6.50 0.41 -4.24
C SER A 81 -7.43 1.32 -5.05
N ILE A 82 -7.46 1.13 -6.37
CA ILE A 82 -8.12 2.09 -7.27
C ILE A 82 -9.64 1.92 -7.38
N GLU A 83 -10.20 0.76 -7.05
CA GLU A 83 -11.59 0.40 -7.35
C GLU A 83 -12.64 1.39 -6.80
N PRO A 84 -12.49 1.96 -5.58
CA PRO A 84 -13.46 2.95 -5.09
C PRO A 84 -13.28 4.34 -5.68
N LEU A 85 -12.12 4.67 -6.29
CA LEU A 85 -11.79 6.03 -6.70
C LEU A 85 -12.64 6.53 -7.89
N PRO A 86 -12.89 5.74 -8.98
CA PRO A 86 -13.75 6.21 -10.07
C PRO A 86 -15.14 6.63 -9.62
N ALA A 87 -15.76 5.89 -8.71
CA ALA A 87 -17.06 6.23 -8.17
C ALA A 87 -17.03 7.55 -7.35
N ALA A 88 -15.98 7.78 -6.58
CA ALA A 88 -15.79 9.03 -5.84
C ALA A 88 -15.59 10.22 -6.79
N ILE A 89 -14.80 10.06 -7.86
CA ILE A 89 -14.60 11.09 -8.88
C ILE A 89 -15.93 11.46 -9.57
N GLN A 90 -16.74 10.47 -9.92
CA GLN A 90 -18.09 10.72 -10.49
C GLN A 90 -19.01 11.47 -9.55
N GLN A 91 -18.79 11.39 -8.25
CA GLN A 91 -19.49 12.17 -7.22
C GLN A 91 -18.87 13.54 -6.97
N GLY A 92 -17.90 13.96 -7.79
CA GLY A 92 -17.27 15.29 -7.74
C GLY A 92 -16.00 15.37 -6.92
N VAL A 93 -15.47 14.26 -6.39
CA VAL A 93 -14.18 14.25 -5.68
C VAL A 93 -13.06 14.56 -6.68
N LYS A 94 -12.23 15.56 -6.38
CA LYS A 94 -11.08 15.97 -7.17
C LYS A 94 -9.80 15.43 -6.50
N ALA A 95 -9.55 14.15 -6.68
CA ALA A 95 -8.40 13.44 -6.15
C ALA A 95 -7.85 12.44 -7.17
N LYS A 96 -6.57 12.20 -7.15
CA LYS A 96 -5.92 11.24 -8.07
C LYS A 96 -4.76 10.50 -7.43
N ILE A 97 -4.45 9.34 -7.99
CA ILE A 97 -3.23 8.59 -7.68
C ILE A 97 -2.04 9.34 -8.31
N PHE A 98 -1.06 9.71 -7.48
CA PHE A 98 0.14 10.43 -7.92
C PHE A 98 1.43 9.60 -7.79
N TYR A 99 1.32 8.38 -7.25
CA TYR A 99 2.40 7.40 -7.11
C TYR A 99 1.80 6.00 -7.10
N THR A 100 2.02 5.19 -8.12
CA THR A 100 1.62 3.78 -8.14
C THR A 100 2.63 2.98 -7.32
N ALA A 101 2.18 2.49 -6.16
CA ALA A 101 3.03 1.74 -5.26
C ALA A 101 3.16 0.27 -5.67
N TYR A 102 2.07 -0.33 -6.19
CA TYR A 102 2.04 -1.74 -6.58
C TYR A 102 1.68 -1.87 -8.06
N GLN A 103 2.64 -2.34 -8.84
CA GLN A 103 2.52 -2.47 -10.30
C GLN A 103 1.73 -3.70 -10.73
N GLY A 104 1.57 -4.69 -9.85
CA GLY A 104 0.67 -5.84 -10.01
C GLY A 104 -0.42 -5.84 -8.93
N ASN A 105 -1.54 -6.53 -9.20
CA ASN A 105 -2.65 -6.60 -8.26
C ASN A 105 -2.30 -7.49 -7.07
N ILE A 106 -2.45 -6.93 -5.87
CA ILE A 106 -2.20 -7.64 -4.61
C ILE A 106 -3.40 -8.49 -4.16
N TYR A 107 -4.57 -8.28 -4.76
CA TYR A 107 -5.82 -8.97 -4.41
C TYR A 107 -6.07 -10.17 -5.31
N GLY A 108 -6.81 -11.13 -4.80
CA GLY A 108 -7.25 -12.32 -5.51
C GLY A 108 -8.20 -13.13 -4.63
N ILE A 109 -8.50 -14.35 -5.04
CA ILE A 109 -9.25 -15.29 -4.20
C ILE A 109 -8.35 -16.47 -3.88
N ALA A 110 -8.16 -16.73 -2.59
CA ALA A 110 -7.39 -17.87 -2.08
C ALA A 110 -8.29 -18.89 -1.43
N VAL A 111 -7.89 -20.16 -1.54
CA VAL A 111 -8.53 -21.29 -0.87
C VAL A 111 -7.49 -22.10 -0.08
N PRO A 112 -7.88 -22.92 0.91
CA PRO A 112 -6.93 -23.83 1.54
C PRO A 112 -6.17 -24.63 0.49
N ARG A 113 -4.88 -24.86 0.69
CA ARG A 113 -4.01 -25.53 -0.31
C ARG A 113 -4.55 -26.90 -0.70
N GLN A 114 -5.17 -27.61 0.23
CA GLN A 114 -5.76 -28.94 0.02
C GLN A 114 -7.24 -28.90 -0.42
N SER A 115 -7.84 -27.70 -0.58
CA SER A 115 -9.23 -27.56 -1.00
C SER A 115 -9.50 -28.23 -2.34
N ALA A 116 -10.69 -28.85 -2.48
CA ALA A 116 -11.17 -29.38 -3.75
C ALA A 116 -11.58 -28.29 -4.76
N ILE A 117 -11.78 -27.04 -4.31
CA ILE A 117 -12.07 -25.87 -5.16
C ILE A 117 -10.85 -25.61 -6.04
N ARG A 118 -11.00 -25.68 -7.38
CA ARG A 118 -9.90 -25.49 -8.34
C ARG A 118 -10.03 -24.22 -9.17
N SER A 119 -11.24 -23.69 -9.28
CA SER A 119 -11.56 -22.52 -10.09
C SER A 119 -12.53 -21.59 -9.36
N ILE A 120 -12.68 -20.38 -9.88
CA ILE A 120 -13.67 -19.41 -9.37
C ILE A 120 -15.10 -19.97 -9.51
N LYS A 121 -15.38 -20.79 -10.54
CA LYS A 121 -16.71 -21.40 -10.76
C LYS A 121 -17.12 -22.33 -9.61
N ASP A 122 -16.17 -22.97 -8.95
CA ASP A 122 -16.42 -23.88 -7.82
C ASP A 122 -16.85 -23.15 -6.54
N LEU A 123 -16.81 -21.80 -6.56
CA LEU A 123 -17.29 -20.96 -5.45
C LEU A 123 -18.81 -20.77 -5.45
N LYS A 124 -19.55 -21.34 -6.42
CA LYS A 124 -21.01 -21.28 -6.42
C LYS A 124 -21.58 -21.89 -5.13
N GLY A 125 -22.46 -21.12 -4.46
CA GLY A 125 -23.06 -21.49 -3.17
C GLY A 125 -22.11 -21.39 -1.97
N LYS A 126 -20.89 -20.84 -2.12
CA LYS A 126 -19.89 -20.76 -1.06
C LYS A 126 -19.82 -19.36 -0.43
N LYS A 127 -19.27 -19.31 0.79
CA LYS A 127 -18.92 -18.06 1.46
C LYS A 127 -17.47 -17.68 1.15
N ILE A 128 -17.26 -16.42 0.82
CA ILE A 128 -15.94 -15.81 0.55
C ILE A 128 -15.69 -14.76 1.63
N GLY A 129 -14.62 -14.95 2.38
CA GLY A 129 -14.22 -14.05 3.46
C GLY A 129 -13.46 -12.82 2.95
N VAL A 130 -13.80 -11.62 3.44
CA VAL A 130 -13.09 -10.37 3.18
C VAL A 130 -12.65 -9.71 4.48
N ALA A 131 -11.64 -8.84 4.45
CA ALA A 131 -11.15 -8.15 5.65
C ALA A 131 -12.22 -7.22 6.26
N SER A 132 -12.92 -6.46 5.40
CA SER A 132 -14.04 -5.58 5.74
C SER A 132 -14.89 -5.35 4.50
N MET A 133 -16.07 -4.77 4.63
CA MET A 133 -16.90 -4.41 3.47
C MET A 133 -16.33 -3.20 2.68
N GLY A 134 -15.46 -2.40 3.29
CA GLY A 134 -14.68 -1.34 2.62
C GLY A 134 -13.39 -1.82 1.97
N SER A 135 -13.03 -3.11 2.12
CA SER A 135 -11.85 -3.70 1.50
C SER A 135 -12.01 -3.86 -0.01
N ALA A 136 -10.93 -3.65 -0.77
CA ALA A 136 -10.88 -3.94 -2.19
C ALA A 136 -11.08 -5.43 -2.53
N GLY A 137 -10.93 -6.34 -1.57
CA GLY A 137 -11.30 -7.73 -1.73
C GLY A 137 -12.76 -7.93 -2.14
N VAL A 138 -13.66 -7.01 -1.78
CA VAL A 138 -15.09 -7.05 -2.19
C VAL A 138 -15.26 -6.82 -3.69
N PRO A 139 -14.86 -5.67 -4.27
CA PRO A 139 -14.99 -5.43 -5.70
C PRO A 139 -14.19 -6.42 -6.55
N VAL A 140 -13.00 -6.83 -6.09
CA VAL A 140 -12.20 -7.85 -6.81
C VAL A 140 -12.93 -9.21 -6.82
N ALA A 141 -13.47 -9.68 -5.69
CA ALA A 141 -14.25 -10.91 -5.66
C ALA A 141 -15.46 -10.84 -6.60
N ARG A 142 -16.21 -9.74 -6.58
CA ARG A 142 -17.38 -9.54 -7.47
C ARG A 142 -16.98 -9.58 -8.94
N GLY A 143 -15.90 -8.88 -9.31
CA GLY A 143 -15.39 -8.89 -10.68
C GLY A 143 -14.94 -10.29 -11.14
N LEU A 144 -14.24 -11.03 -10.28
CA LEU A 144 -13.80 -12.40 -10.58
C LEU A 144 -14.97 -13.39 -10.70
N LEU A 145 -15.96 -13.30 -9.83
CA LEU A 145 -17.19 -14.11 -9.93
C LEU A 145 -17.90 -13.82 -11.24
N ALA A 146 -18.17 -12.55 -11.55
CA ALA A 146 -18.87 -12.14 -12.78
C ALA A 146 -18.10 -12.57 -14.04
N MET A 147 -16.77 -12.41 -14.06
CA MET A 147 -15.92 -12.83 -15.17
C MET A 147 -16.02 -14.35 -15.44
N ASN A 148 -16.29 -15.14 -14.40
CA ASN A 148 -16.42 -16.59 -14.50
C ASN A 148 -17.87 -17.06 -14.66
N GLY A 149 -18.81 -16.14 -14.94
CA GLY A 149 -20.21 -16.46 -15.24
C GLY A 149 -21.08 -16.71 -14.01
N LEU A 150 -20.62 -16.28 -12.82
CA LEU A 150 -21.40 -16.33 -11.60
C LEU A 150 -22.03 -14.95 -11.31
N ASP A 151 -23.25 -14.94 -10.78
CA ASP A 151 -23.87 -13.74 -10.25
C ASP A 151 -23.25 -13.40 -8.87
N PRO A 152 -22.48 -12.31 -8.73
CA PRO A 152 -21.78 -12.01 -7.48
C PRO A 152 -22.70 -11.69 -6.29
N GLU A 153 -23.99 -11.41 -6.53
CA GLU A 153 -24.95 -11.14 -5.47
C GLU A 153 -25.79 -12.39 -5.07
N LYS A 154 -25.80 -13.44 -5.91
CA LYS A 154 -26.66 -14.62 -5.71
C LYS A 154 -25.87 -15.92 -5.61
N ASP A 155 -24.78 -16.05 -6.40
CA ASP A 155 -24.08 -17.32 -6.53
C ASP A 155 -22.97 -17.50 -5.48
N ALA A 156 -22.59 -16.45 -4.74
CA ALA A 156 -21.66 -16.55 -3.62
C ALA A 156 -21.99 -15.50 -2.55
N GLN A 157 -21.66 -15.81 -1.29
CA GLN A 157 -21.88 -14.87 -0.19
C GLN A 157 -20.53 -14.26 0.25
N ILE A 158 -20.41 -12.93 0.17
CA ILE A 158 -19.25 -12.22 0.71
C ILE A 158 -19.52 -11.89 2.18
N VAL A 159 -18.61 -12.30 3.08
CA VAL A 159 -18.73 -12.12 4.52
C VAL A 159 -17.46 -11.55 5.13
N VAL A 160 -17.57 -10.77 6.20
CA VAL A 160 -16.40 -10.21 6.90
C VAL A 160 -15.77 -11.27 7.78
N VAL A 161 -14.47 -11.51 7.61
CA VAL A 161 -13.68 -12.47 8.40
C VAL A 161 -12.52 -11.78 9.15
N GLY A 162 -12.31 -10.48 8.95
CA GLY A 162 -11.16 -9.77 9.52
C GLY A 162 -9.84 -10.10 8.81
N GLU A 163 -8.76 -10.04 9.55
CA GLU A 163 -7.38 -10.16 9.03
C GLU A 163 -6.60 -11.26 9.76
N ALA A 164 -5.52 -11.73 9.14
CA ALA A 164 -4.53 -12.63 9.71
C ALA A 164 -5.11 -13.85 10.44
N ALA A 165 -4.85 -13.97 11.74
CA ALA A 165 -5.26 -15.13 12.56
C ALA A 165 -6.78 -15.32 12.62
N GLN A 166 -7.57 -14.23 12.59
CA GLN A 166 -9.03 -14.31 12.59
C GLN A 166 -9.54 -14.93 11.29
N ALA A 167 -9.06 -14.45 10.16
CA ALA A 167 -9.39 -15.02 8.83
C ALA A 167 -8.94 -16.49 8.73
N ALA A 168 -7.74 -16.81 9.24
CA ALA A 168 -7.22 -18.17 9.28
C ALA A 168 -8.13 -19.12 10.12
N ALA A 169 -8.60 -18.66 11.28
CA ALA A 169 -9.48 -19.44 12.13
C ALA A 169 -10.83 -19.77 11.46
N LEU A 170 -11.45 -18.78 10.81
CA LEU A 170 -12.73 -18.97 10.11
C LEU A 170 -12.57 -19.86 8.86
N LEU A 171 -11.45 -19.76 8.16
CA LEU A 171 -11.14 -20.65 7.03
C LEU A 171 -10.88 -22.09 7.49
N ARG A 172 -10.12 -22.29 8.58
CA ARG A 172 -9.85 -23.61 9.18
C ARG A 172 -11.12 -24.28 9.68
N GLY A 173 -12.04 -23.49 10.24
CA GLY A 173 -13.32 -23.97 10.77
C GLY A 173 -14.43 -24.11 9.72
N ASP A 174 -14.11 -24.07 8.43
CA ASP A 174 -15.05 -24.17 7.31
C ASP A 174 -16.22 -23.16 7.36
N GLN A 175 -16.04 -22.04 8.10
CA GLN A 175 -17.03 -20.97 8.14
C GLN A 175 -17.07 -20.19 6.83
N VAL A 176 -15.95 -20.16 6.11
CA VAL A 176 -15.79 -19.67 4.73
C VAL A 176 -14.98 -20.68 3.92
N ALA A 177 -15.29 -20.78 2.62
CA ALA A 177 -14.60 -21.70 1.72
C ALA A 177 -13.37 -21.09 1.03
N ALA A 178 -13.34 -19.75 0.98
CA ALA A 178 -12.29 -18.97 0.32
C ALA A 178 -12.11 -17.62 1.02
N LEU A 179 -10.99 -16.97 0.73
CA LEU A 179 -10.67 -15.61 1.18
C LEU A 179 -10.41 -14.71 -0.02
N SER A 180 -11.02 -13.54 -0.06
CA SER A 180 -10.63 -12.45 -0.96
C SER A 180 -9.95 -11.35 -0.15
N LEU A 181 -8.69 -11.58 0.11
CA LEU A 181 -7.78 -10.69 0.85
C LEU A 181 -6.68 -10.21 -0.09
N TYR A 182 -5.50 -9.96 0.42
CA TYR A 182 -4.34 -9.50 -0.32
C TYR A 182 -3.06 -10.23 0.13
N ASP A 183 -2.01 -10.10 -0.66
CA ASP A 183 -0.74 -10.81 -0.57
C ASP A 183 -0.19 -11.01 0.86
N THR A 184 -0.04 -9.92 1.62
CA THR A 184 0.49 -9.98 2.99
C THR A 184 -0.47 -10.70 3.94
N GLN A 185 -1.79 -10.60 3.73
CA GLN A 185 -2.76 -11.34 4.52
C GLN A 185 -2.70 -12.85 4.23
N TYR A 186 -2.49 -13.24 2.98
CA TYR A 186 -2.30 -14.66 2.66
C TYR A 186 -1.03 -15.23 3.31
N SER A 187 0.06 -14.44 3.34
CA SER A 187 1.28 -14.82 4.06
C SER A 187 1.03 -14.98 5.56
N LEU A 188 0.26 -14.08 6.18
CA LEU A 188 -0.08 -14.16 7.60
C LEU A 188 -1.03 -15.32 7.92
N VAL A 189 -1.99 -15.62 7.05
CA VAL A 189 -2.89 -16.80 7.16
C VAL A 189 -2.08 -18.09 7.06
N ASP A 190 -1.13 -18.17 6.14
CA ASP A 190 -0.19 -19.30 6.01
C ASP A 190 0.66 -19.46 7.28
N SER A 191 1.22 -18.37 7.81
CA SER A 191 2.00 -18.35 9.06
C SER A 191 1.15 -18.67 10.31
N ALA A 192 -0.18 -18.51 10.23
CA ALA A 192 -1.12 -18.97 11.24
C ALA A 192 -1.49 -20.46 11.13
N GLY A 193 -0.80 -21.21 10.25
CA GLY A 193 -0.96 -22.65 10.06
C GLY A 193 -2.12 -23.05 9.16
N VAL A 194 -2.56 -22.15 8.27
CA VAL A 194 -3.58 -22.44 7.25
C VAL A 194 -2.99 -22.14 5.86
N PRO A 195 -2.19 -23.06 5.29
CA PRO A 195 -1.61 -22.87 3.97
C PRO A 195 -2.68 -22.66 2.91
N VAL A 196 -2.55 -21.56 2.15
CA VAL A 196 -3.50 -21.21 1.08
C VAL A 196 -2.81 -21.22 -0.28
N ARG A 197 -3.62 -21.26 -1.33
CA ARG A 197 -3.23 -21.02 -2.72
C ARG A 197 -4.23 -20.10 -3.39
N LEU A 198 -3.74 -19.25 -4.27
CA LEU A 198 -4.58 -18.40 -5.11
C LEU A 198 -5.26 -19.24 -6.20
N LEU A 199 -6.50 -18.88 -6.49
CA LEU A 199 -7.17 -19.27 -7.73
C LEU A 199 -6.70 -18.35 -8.87
N ASP A 200 -6.82 -18.85 -10.11
CA ASP A 200 -6.48 -18.04 -11.29
C ASP A 200 -7.38 -16.80 -11.36
N SER A 201 -6.76 -15.63 -11.32
CA SER A 201 -7.40 -14.33 -11.41
C SER A 201 -7.43 -13.76 -12.84
N GLY A 202 -6.89 -14.51 -13.81
CA GLY A 202 -6.83 -14.09 -15.21
C GLY A 202 -6.14 -12.71 -15.37
N PRO A 203 -6.75 -11.76 -16.10
CA PRO A 203 -6.14 -10.46 -16.33
C PRO A 203 -6.00 -9.61 -15.07
N VAL A 204 -6.78 -9.86 -14.01
CA VAL A 204 -6.78 -9.07 -12.78
C VAL A 204 -5.40 -9.07 -12.12
N ALA A 205 -4.67 -10.20 -12.17
CA ALA A 205 -3.35 -10.31 -11.56
C ALA A 205 -2.33 -9.27 -12.08
N ARG A 206 -2.51 -8.78 -13.32
CA ARG A 206 -1.58 -7.84 -13.98
C ARG A 206 -1.98 -6.38 -13.86
N PHE A 207 -3.19 -6.07 -13.37
CA PHE A 207 -3.61 -4.69 -13.19
C PHE A 207 -2.86 -4.03 -12.03
N PRO A 208 -2.57 -2.74 -12.11
CA PRO A 208 -2.00 -2.00 -10.98
C PRO A 208 -2.96 -2.03 -9.79
N SER A 209 -2.41 -1.92 -8.59
CA SER A 209 -3.21 -1.99 -7.37
C SER A 209 -3.13 -0.66 -6.61
N ASN A 210 -2.51 -0.64 -5.42
CA ASN A 210 -2.54 0.54 -4.57
C ASN A 210 -1.56 1.63 -5.03
N GLY A 211 -1.97 2.88 -4.80
CA GLY A 211 -1.15 4.05 -5.04
C GLY A 211 -1.42 5.15 -4.02
N PHE A 212 -0.47 6.10 -3.87
CA PHE A 212 -0.71 7.28 -3.07
C PHE A 212 -1.77 8.16 -3.71
N LEU A 213 -2.84 8.38 -2.96
CA LEU A 213 -3.96 9.24 -3.29
C LEU A 213 -3.84 10.56 -2.54
N ALA A 214 -4.11 11.67 -3.24
CA ALA A 214 -4.29 12.98 -2.65
C ALA A 214 -5.31 13.80 -3.44
N LEU A 215 -5.88 14.84 -2.83
CA LEU A 215 -6.68 15.84 -3.54
C LEU A 215 -5.79 16.62 -4.52
N ASP A 216 -6.35 17.05 -5.64
CA ASP A 216 -5.67 17.95 -6.60
C ASP A 216 -5.18 19.23 -5.92
N GLU A 217 -5.92 19.74 -4.95
CA GLU A 217 -5.53 20.88 -4.15
C GLU A 217 -4.28 20.59 -3.30
N THR A 218 -4.22 19.42 -2.66
CA THR A 218 -3.04 18.98 -1.89
C THR A 218 -1.82 18.83 -2.79
N LEU A 219 -1.97 18.21 -3.97
CA LEU A 219 -0.86 18.06 -4.93
C LEU A 219 -0.32 19.41 -5.41
N ARG A 220 -1.19 20.42 -5.54
CA ARG A 220 -0.80 21.77 -5.96
C ARG A 220 -0.17 22.57 -4.81
N LYS A 221 -0.79 22.60 -3.62
CA LYS A 221 -0.34 23.42 -2.48
C LYS A 221 0.84 22.78 -1.75
N GLU A 222 0.83 21.45 -1.61
CA GLU A 222 1.83 20.68 -0.88
C GLU A 222 2.70 19.83 -1.83
N ARG A 223 3.00 20.37 -3.02
CA ARG A 223 3.78 19.66 -4.05
C ARG A 223 5.09 19.10 -3.51
N ALA A 224 5.88 19.93 -2.82
CA ALA A 224 7.16 19.50 -2.26
C ALA A 224 7.02 18.37 -1.23
N GLN A 225 5.96 18.39 -0.42
CA GLN A 225 5.66 17.33 0.55
C GLN A 225 5.23 16.04 -0.17
N SER A 226 4.40 16.14 -1.22
CA SER A 226 3.98 15.00 -2.04
C SER A 226 5.17 14.33 -2.73
N VAL A 227 6.09 15.12 -3.30
CA VAL A 227 7.35 14.63 -3.88
C VAL A 227 8.22 13.96 -2.83
N ALA A 228 8.40 14.58 -1.65
CA ALA A 228 9.20 14.02 -0.57
C ALA A 228 8.62 12.69 -0.06
N LEU A 229 7.28 12.58 0.05
CA LEU A 229 6.60 11.34 0.43
C LEU A 229 6.89 10.21 -0.58
N GLY A 230 6.64 10.47 -1.87
CA GLY A 230 6.85 9.47 -2.92
C GLY A 230 8.33 9.08 -3.07
N LYS A 231 9.25 10.05 -3.05
CA LYS A 231 10.70 9.81 -3.11
C LYS A 231 11.20 8.98 -1.94
N GLY A 232 10.82 9.36 -0.70
CA GLY A 232 11.22 8.62 0.49
C GLY A 232 10.69 7.17 0.45
N TYR A 233 9.44 6.98 0.05
CA TYR A 233 8.86 5.65 -0.11
C TYR A 233 9.58 4.83 -1.20
N ALA A 234 9.93 5.44 -2.35
CA ALA A 234 10.70 4.77 -3.40
C ALA A 234 12.08 4.31 -2.90
N MET A 235 12.82 5.18 -2.22
CA MET A 235 14.12 4.84 -1.62
C MET A 235 13.97 3.73 -0.58
N GLY A 236 12.95 3.80 0.27
CA GLY A 236 12.62 2.77 1.25
C GLY A 236 12.26 1.43 0.60
N THR A 237 11.57 1.45 -0.55
CA THR A 237 11.24 0.25 -1.33
C THR A 237 12.50 -0.39 -1.91
N VAL A 238 13.39 0.40 -2.51
CA VAL A 238 14.69 -0.07 -3.03
C VAL A 238 15.51 -0.74 -1.92
N PHE A 239 15.58 -0.12 -0.74
CA PHE A 239 16.26 -0.70 0.42
C PHE A 239 15.62 -2.02 0.86
N ALA A 240 14.28 -2.05 0.99
CA ALA A 240 13.55 -3.22 1.47
C ALA A 240 13.68 -4.42 0.51
N VAL A 241 13.75 -4.18 -0.80
CA VAL A 241 14.04 -5.21 -1.79
C VAL A 241 15.48 -5.72 -1.68
N ALA A 242 16.44 -4.83 -1.45
CA ALA A 242 17.86 -5.19 -1.37
C ALA A 242 18.23 -5.90 -0.06
N ASN A 243 17.58 -5.55 1.06
CA ASN A 243 17.79 -6.18 2.37
C ASN A 243 16.48 -6.26 3.16
N PRO A 244 15.63 -7.26 2.86
CA PRO A 244 14.31 -7.39 3.51
C PRO A 244 14.41 -7.65 5.02
N GLU A 245 15.45 -8.35 5.48
CA GLU A 245 15.65 -8.60 6.92
C GLU A 245 15.93 -7.31 7.68
N ALA A 246 16.86 -6.48 7.19
CA ALA A 246 17.15 -5.18 7.79
C ALA A 246 15.91 -4.26 7.73
N ALA A 247 15.15 -4.29 6.64
CA ALA A 247 13.93 -3.50 6.51
C ALA A 247 12.87 -3.87 7.55
N VAL A 248 12.70 -5.16 7.88
CA VAL A 248 11.79 -5.63 8.94
C VAL A 248 12.32 -5.25 10.32
N LYS A 249 13.62 -5.37 10.58
CA LYS A 249 14.23 -4.92 11.85
C LYS A 249 13.99 -3.42 12.07
N ILE A 250 14.21 -2.60 11.04
CA ILE A 250 13.93 -1.16 11.08
C ILE A 250 12.43 -0.90 11.30
N LEU A 251 11.54 -1.69 10.70
CA LEU A 251 10.10 -1.57 10.94
C LEU A 251 9.77 -1.76 12.43
N TYR A 252 10.35 -2.75 13.09
CA TYR A 252 10.14 -2.99 14.52
C TYR A 252 10.67 -1.87 15.40
N GLU A 253 11.76 -1.18 14.98
CA GLU A 253 12.29 -0.02 15.70
C GLU A 253 11.37 1.20 15.56
N VAL A 254 10.86 1.45 14.35
CA VAL A 254 10.04 2.63 14.03
C VAL A 254 8.58 2.44 14.46
N TYR A 255 8.06 1.23 14.29
CA TYR A 255 6.69 0.83 14.63
C TYR A 255 6.70 -0.43 15.52
N PRO A 256 7.09 -0.34 16.81
CA PRO A 256 7.25 -1.51 17.69
C PRO A 256 6.00 -2.38 17.81
N GLN A 257 4.82 -1.78 17.64
CA GLN A 257 3.53 -2.48 17.68
C GLN A 257 3.33 -3.46 16.52
N THR A 258 4.18 -3.42 15.49
CA THR A 258 4.10 -4.34 14.35
C THR A 258 4.78 -5.67 14.63
N LYS A 259 5.66 -5.73 15.63
CA LYS A 259 6.34 -6.97 15.99
C LYS A 259 5.35 -7.95 16.61
N PRO A 260 5.20 -9.17 16.03
CA PRO A 260 4.26 -10.16 16.55
C PRO A 260 4.58 -10.57 17.99
N SER A 261 3.55 -10.61 18.84
CA SER A 261 3.66 -11.16 20.19
C SER A 261 3.46 -12.70 20.21
N GLY A 262 4.00 -13.36 21.24
CA GLY A 262 3.82 -14.81 21.44
C GLY A 262 4.67 -15.70 20.52
N LYS A 263 5.66 -15.13 19.80
CA LYS A 263 6.66 -15.85 19.00
C LYS A 263 8.06 -15.47 19.47
N SER A 264 9.06 -16.32 19.22
CA SER A 264 10.46 -15.91 19.36
C SER A 264 10.79 -14.80 18.34
N ASP A 265 11.79 -13.98 18.65
CA ASP A 265 12.24 -12.90 17.77
C ASP A 265 12.65 -13.41 16.38
N GLU A 266 13.32 -14.55 16.33
CA GLU A 266 13.70 -15.20 15.08
C GLU A 266 12.49 -15.66 14.26
N GLN A 267 11.47 -16.25 14.91
CA GLN A 267 10.27 -16.70 14.22
C GLN A 267 9.46 -15.50 13.70
N ALA A 268 9.30 -14.46 14.52
CA ALA A 268 8.63 -13.22 14.12
C ALA A 268 9.33 -12.60 12.91
N LEU A 269 10.65 -12.49 12.94
CA LEU A 269 11.44 -11.95 11.84
C LEU A 269 11.30 -12.79 10.56
N ARG A 270 11.40 -14.11 10.63
CA ARG A 270 11.22 -15.00 9.47
C ARG A 270 9.83 -14.83 8.83
N ASP A 271 8.78 -14.80 9.65
CA ASP A 271 7.40 -14.68 9.17
C ASP A 271 7.16 -13.32 8.52
N ASP A 272 7.68 -12.24 9.11
CA ASP A 272 7.51 -10.89 8.59
C ASP A 272 8.39 -10.61 7.35
N VAL A 273 9.58 -11.20 7.27
CA VAL A 273 10.38 -11.18 6.03
C VAL A 273 9.64 -11.92 4.91
N LYS A 274 9.06 -13.09 5.18
CA LYS A 274 8.22 -13.81 4.22
C LYS A 274 7.04 -12.93 3.74
N THR A 275 6.39 -12.23 4.66
CA THR A 275 5.27 -11.33 4.36
C THR A 275 5.71 -10.12 3.54
N LEU A 276 6.88 -9.55 3.85
CA LEU A 276 7.47 -8.46 3.06
C LEU A 276 7.82 -8.91 1.64
N LEU A 277 8.40 -10.10 1.50
CA LEU A 277 8.73 -10.66 0.18
C LEU A 277 7.49 -10.93 -0.67
N ALA A 278 6.37 -11.35 -0.08
CA ALA A 278 5.12 -11.46 -0.80
C ALA A 278 4.69 -10.12 -1.41
N ARG A 279 4.83 -9.01 -0.67
CA ARG A 279 4.58 -7.66 -1.17
C ARG A 279 5.60 -7.22 -2.21
N ALA A 280 6.88 -7.58 -2.06
CA ALA A 280 7.96 -7.18 -2.97
C ALA A 280 7.74 -7.65 -4.41
N GLU A 281 7.03 -8.76 -4.63
CA GLU A 281 6.66 -9.22 -5.97
C GLU A 281 5.81 -8.18 -6.74
N HIS A 282 5.03 -7.36 -6.04
CA HIS A 282 4.16 -6.34 -6.64
C HIS A 282 4.83 -4.96 -6.76
N TRP A 283 6.06 -4.81 -6.27
CA TRP A 283 6.88 -3.60 -6.49
C TRP A 283 7.69 -3.63 -7.79
N LYS A 284 7.76 -4.78 -8.46
CA LYS A 284 8.53 -4.97 -9.68
C LYS A 284 8.01 -4.07 -10.80
N LEU A 285 8.85 -3.15 -11.26
CA LEU A 285 8.47 -2.13 -12.25
C LEU A 285 8.08 -2.75 -13.61
N GLU A 286 8.76 -3.83 -13.98
CA GLU A 286 8.50 -4.57 -15.22
C GLU A 286 7.08 -5.18 -15.26
N ALA A 287 6.46 -5.46 -14.12
CA ALA A 287 5.08 -5.96 -14.05
C ALA A 287 4.07 -4.94 -14.62
N GLY A 288 4.30 -3.65 -14.42
CA GLY A 288 3.52 -2.55 -14.97
C GLY A 288 4.06 -2.00 -16.30
N GLY A 289 5.13 -2.58 -16.84
CA GLY A 289 5.78 -2.07 -18.04
C GLY A 289 6.33 -0.64 -17.90
N VAL A 290 6.69 -0.25 -16.67
CA VAL A 290 7.21 1.08 -16.32
C VAL A 290 8.68 1.00 -15.93
N SER A 291 9.37 2.15 -15.89
CA SER A 291 10.80 2.18 -15.59
C SER A 291 11.18 3.02 -14.38
N ARG A 292 10.21 3.73 -13.80
CA ARG A 292 10.43 4.66 -12.69
C ARG A 292 9.52 4.31 -11.51
N TRP A 293 10.05 4.48 -10.32
CA TRP A 293 9.27 4.28 -9.10
C TRP A 293 8.08 5.26 -9.04
N GLY A 294 6.90 4.74 -8.75
CA GLY A 294 5.67 5.52 -8.66
C GLY A 294 4.99 5.82 -9.99
N GLU A 295 5.60 5.47 -11.12
CA GLU A 295 5.02 5.67 -12.44
C GLU A 295 3.72 4.86 -12.60
N SER A 296 2.70 5.52 -13.13
CA SER A 296 1.41 4.90 -13.45
C SER A 296 1.38 4.52 -14.93
N SER A 297 1.18 3.24 -15.23
CA SER A 297 0.89 2.75 -16.58
C SER A 297 -0.53 3.18 -16.98
N VAL A 298 -0.64 4.29 -17.70
CA VAL A 298 -1.94 4.84 -18.16
C VAL A 298 -2.76 3.77 -18.88
N LYS A 299 -2.11 2.94 -19.71
CA LYS A 299 -2.74 1.84 -20.45
C LYS A 299 -3.37 0.81 -19.51
N ASP A 300 -2.66 0.42 -18.45
CA ASP A 300 -3.12 -0.65 -17.56
C ASP A 300 -4.21 -0.14 -16.58
N PHE A 301 -4.13 1.12 -16.15
CA PHE A 301 -5.20 1.75 -15.41
C PHE A 301 -6.48 1.89 -16.26
N ASP A 302 -6.35 2.23 -17.54
CA ASP A 302 -7.49 2.32 -18.46
C ASP A 302 -8.12 0.94 -18.70
N ALA A 303 -7.28 -0.07 -18.96
CA ALA A 303 -7.74 -1.46 -19.12
C ALA A 303 -8.38 -2.02 -17.83
N TYR A 304 -7.90 -1.60 -16.67
CA TYR A 304 -8.52 -1.99 -15.41
C TYR A 304 -9.91 -1.35 -15.25
N GLN A 305 -10.09 -0.08 -15.61
CA GLN A 305 -11.42 0.53 -15.64
C GLN A 305 -12.36 -0.22 -16.61
N ASP A 306 -11.88 -0.62 -17.81
CA ASP A 306 -12.67 -1.43 -18.74
C ASP A 306 -13.13 -2.74 -18.10
N PHE A 307 -12.25 -3.43 -17.38
CA PHE A 307 -12.61 -4.62 -16.61
C PHE A 307 -13.68 -4.32 -15.56
N LEU A 308 -13.50 -3.29 -14.76
CA LEU A 308 -14.42 -2.92 -13.69
C LEU A 308 -15.82 -2.54 -14.21
N VAL A 309 -15.90 -1.82 -15.34
CA VAL A 309 -17.18 -1.48 -16.00
C VAL A 309 -17.81 -2.72 -16.62
N LYS A 310 -17.04 -3.52 -17.38
CA LYS A 310 -17.53 -4.73 -18.02
C LYS A 310 -18.21 -5.68 -17.04
N TRP A 311 -17.66 -5.80 -15.86
CA TRP A 311 -18.15 -6.71 -14.81
C TRP A 311 -19.01 -6.00 -13.76
N LYS A 312 -19.47 -4.76 -14.06
CA LYS A 312 -20.41 -3.97 -13.25
C LYS A 312 -19.92 -3.71 -11.81
N VAL A 313 -18.60 -3.64 -11.63
CA VAL A 313 -17.98 -3.26 -10.35
C VAL A 313 -18.05 -1.74 -10.16
N ILE A 314 -17.87 -0.98 -11.24
CA ILE A 314 -18.13 0.46 -11.31
C ILE A 314 -19.13 0.77 -12.43
N PRO A 315 -19.90 1.87 -12.33
CA PRO A 315 -20.94 2.18 -13.32
C PRO A 315 -20.38 2.68 -14.67
N ALA A 316 -19.27 3.43 -14.65
CA ALA A 316 -18.63 3.97 -15.85
C ALA A 316 -17.16 4.28 -15.57
N LYS A 317 -16.37 4.45 -16.65
CA LYS A 317 -14.98 4.95 -16.58
C LYS A 317 -14.99 6.45 -16.26
N VAL A 318 -13.89 6.91 -15.70
CA VAL A 318 -13.54 8.33 -15.61
C VAL A 318 -12.36 8.63 -16.54
N PRO A 319 -12.19 9.89 -17.01
CA PRO A 319 -11.01 10.26 -17.77
C PRO A 319 -9.73 9.91 -17.03
N ILE A 320 -8.79 9.28 -17.72
CA ILE A 320 -7.60 8.73 -17.06
C ILE A 320 -6.77 9.81 -16.33
N GLY A 321 -6.71 11.03 -16.84
CA GLY A 321 -6.04 12.14 -16.19
C GLY A 321 -6.74 12.68 -14.93
N GLU A 322 -7.98 12.25 -14.67
CA GLU A 322 -8.66 12.49 -13.39
C GLU A 322 -8.38 11.38 -12.37
N LEU A 323 -7.96 10.19 -12.85
CA LEU A 323 -7.68 9.03 -12.01
C LEU A 323 -6.21 8.97 -11.53
N VAL A 324 -5.26 9.25 -12.45
CA VAL A 324 -3.81 9.15 -12.18
C VAL A 324 -3.05 10.33 -12.76
N THR A 325 -1.86 10.62 -12.18
CA THR A 325 -0.91 11.60 -12.72
C THR A 325 0.53 11.13 -12.55
N ASN A 326 1.37 11.37 -13.56
CA ASN A 326 2.81 11.12 -13.52
C ASN A 326 3.64 12.42 -13.37
N GLU A 327 2.99 13.56 -13.10
CA GLU A 327 3.67 14.88 -13.06
C GLU A 327 4.77 15.00 -12.01
N LEU A 328 4.73 14.18 -10.94
CA LEU A 328 5.70 14.23 -9.86
C LEU A 328 6.77 13.14 -9.98
N VAL A 329 6.62 12.18 -10.91
CA VAL A 329 7.44 10.96 -10.99
C VAL A 329 8.91 11.28 -11.20
N ASP A 330 9.25 12.22 -12.09
CA ASP A 330 10.65 12.59 -12.36
C ASP A 330 11.35 13.15 -11.11
N GLU A 331 10.65 13.98 -10.33
CA GLU A 331 11.20 14.56 -9.11
C GLU A 331 11.37 13.49 -8.02
N MET A 332 10.43 12.56 -7.91
CA MET A 332 10.48 11.45 -6.96
C MET A 332 11.64 10.48 -7.24
N ASN A 333 12.06 10.36 -8.50
CA ASN A 333 13.14 9.46 -8.92
C ASN A 333 14.53 10.12 -8.91
N ARG A 334 14.68 11.39 -8.47
CA ARG A 334 15.97 12.07 -8.34
C ARG A 334 16.75 11.57 -7.14
N PHE A 335 17.18 10.31 -7.16
CA PHE A 335 18.07 9.71 -6.16
C PHE A 335 19.00 8.69 -6.83
N ASP A 336 20.10 8.39 -6.17
CA ASP A 336 21.07 7.38 -6.63
C ASP A 336 20.62 5.99 -6.13
N HIS A 337 20.07 5.19 -7.04
CA HIS A 337 19.59 3.84 -6.78
C HIS A 337 20.73 2.91 -6.28
N ALA A 338 21.90 2.96 -6.93
CA ALA A 338 23.03 2.11 -6.54
C ALA A 338 23.52 2.41 -5.12
N ARG A 339 23.51 3.69 -4.74
CA ARG A 339 23.84 4.11 -3.37
C ARG A 339 22.87 3.54 -2.36
N ILE A 340 21.55 3.54 -2.65
CA ILE A 340 20.56 2.96 -1.73
C ILE A 340 20.77 1.44 -1.57
N VAL A 341 21.01 0.73 -2.67
CA VAL A 341 21.34 -0.71 -2.62
C VAL A 341 22.59 -0.98 -1.79
N ALA A 342 23.65 -0.18 -1.99
CA ALA A 342 24.88 -0.32 -1.21
C ALA A 342 24.65 -0.05 0.29
N GLN A 343 23.83 0.96 0.64
CA GLN A 343 23.44 1.23 2.04
C GLN A 343 22.64 0.07 2.63
N ALA A 344 21.71 -0.51 1.87
CA ALA A 344 20.91 -1.65 2.32
C ALA A 344 21.78 -2.90 2.58
N THR A 345 22.65 -3.27 1.64
CA THR A 345 23.51 -4.45 1.77
C THR A 345 24.57 -4.30 2.86
N GLY A 346 25.00 -3.07 3.15
CA GLY A 346 25.92 -2.76 4.25
C GLY A 346 25.25 -2.54 5.61
N TYR A 347 23.93 -2.54 5.68
CA TYR A 347 23.20 -2.31 6.93
C TYR A 347 23.24 -3.56 7.81
N LYS A 348 23.66 -3.40 9.09
CA LYS A 348 23.84 -4.50 10.05
C LYS A 348 22.70 -4.56 11.07
#